data_b2f47c1f2147b069d87159fffbcf9a4d
#
_entry.id   b2f47c1f2147b069d87159fffbcf9a4d
#
_cell.length_a   1.000
_cell.length_b   1.000
_cell.length_c   1.000
_cell.angle_alpha   90.00
_cell.angle_beta   90.00
_cell.angle_gamma   90.00
#
_symmetry.space_group_name_H-M   'P 1'
#
loop_
_entity.id
_entity.type
_entity.pdbx_description
1 polymer ?
#
loop_
_entity_poly.entity_id
_entity_poly.type
_entity_poly.pdbx_seq_one_letter_code
_entity_poly.pdbx_strand_id
1 'polypeptide(L)'
;YYFEDFKIESTFSEDSTRIIEINSPDIITGYMKGKFKVRELGRLVRNSIGSIYTNYKPFEISGGQEMSFNFKIYNKIVEVFFPQIDFGPNTFIRGNIIADEGDFKLNFKSPYISAYGNELDSIDFRIDNKNPLFNTYLTVQDVSTRYYDVKDFNLINTTLNDTLFFRTEFKGGSDYDDSYNLNFYHTFNPGNKSVIGLKKSDISFKGNTWVINRESNSQNKVIVNSTLDSITIEEIVMNNNNREQIRLKGQLADSTYKDLELQFKIVSLNKITPAIDSLNLKGEINGTLNVLQKDNIYLPVCNLDISQFSVNDIELGDLTIGVVGNRDLSEFSVNSQIK
;
A
#
# COMPACT_ATOMS: atom_id res chain seq x y z
N TYR A 1 12.54 -10.08 -30.72
CA TYR A 1 11.29 -9.31 -30.85
C TYR A 1 11.29 -8.56 -32.18
N TYR A 2 10.28 -8.75 -33.02
CA TYR A 2 10.06 -7.97 -34.23
C TYR A 2 8.95 -6.96 -33.96
N PHE A 3 9.24 -5.68 -34.19
CA PHE A 3 8.25 -4.60 -34.16
C PHE A 3 7.81 -4.33 -35.60
N GLU A 4 6.51 -4.17 -35.85
CA GLU A 4 6.01 -3.99 -37.19
C GLU A 4 6.43 -2.64 -37.80
N ASP A 5 6.22 -1.54 -37.07
CA ASP A 5 6.67 -0.21 -37.46
C ASP A 5 6.86 0.64 -36.18
N PHE A 6 8.01 1.29 -36.08
CA PHE A 6 8.27 2.25 -35.02
C PHE A 6 8.53 3.62 -35.60
N LYS A 7 7.56 4.51 -35.52
CA LYS A 7 7.64 5.85 -36.07
C LYS A 7 7.45 6.90 -34.97
N ILE A 8 8.41 7.81 -34.85
CA ILE A 8 8.31 9.01 -34.03
C ILE A 8 8.46 10.23 -34.93
N GLU A 9 7.47 11.10 -34.91
CA GLU A 9 7.50 12.37 -35.63
C GLU A 9 7.45 13.53 -34.64
N SER A 10 8.27 14.53 -34.86
CA SER A 10 8.24 15.77 -34.08
C SER A 10 8.09 16.95 -35.00
N THR A 11 6.98 17.64 -34.89
CA THR A 11 6.64 18.82 -35.70
C THR A 11 6.37 20.03 -34.82
N PHE A 12 6.38 21.21 -35.42
CA PHE A 12 5.98 22.45 -34.77
C PHE A 12 4.86 23.09 -35.56
N SER A 13 3.83 23.58 -34.88
CA SER A 13 2.81 24.43 -35.49
C SER A 13 3.27 25.90 -35.53
N GLU A 14 2.53 26.73 -36.24
CA GLU A 14 2.86 28.16 -36.44
C GLU A 14 2.97 28.94 -35.12
N ASP A 15 2.25 28.54 -34.07
CA ASP A 15 2.27 29.13 -32.74
C ASP A 15 3.39 28.58 -31.82
N SER A 16 4.37 27.89 -32.39
CA SER A 16 5.48 27.24 -31.70
C SER A 16 5.07 26.10 -30.78
N THR A 17 3.87 25.56 -30.91
CA THR A 17 3.44 24.35 -30.21
C THR A 17 4.16 23.14 -30.84
N ARG A 18 4.87 22.37 -30.01
CA ARG A 18 5.47 21.12 -30.40
C ARG A 18 4.45 20.00 -30.38
N ILE A 19 4.46 19.17 -31.40
CA ILE A 19 3.68 17.94 -31.45
C ILE A 19 4.66 16.78 -31.66
N ILE A 20 4.63 15.82 -30.77
CA ILE A 20 5.37 14.55 -30.89
C ILE A 20 4.34 13.45 -31.03
N GLU A 21 4.32 12.82 -32.16
CA GLU A 21 3.47 11.66 -32.46
C GLU A 21 4.30 10.39 -32.42
N ILE A 22 3.80 9.38 -31.75
CA ILE A 22 4.36 8.04 -31.71
C ILE A 22 3.34 7.10 -32.32
N ASN A 23 3.75 6.40 -33.35
CA ASN A 23 2.93 5.40 -34.01
C ASN A 23 3.71 4.09 -34.09
N SER A 24 3.41 3.21 -33.16
CA SER A 24 3.87 1.84 -33.17
C SER A 24 2.71 0.96 -32.70
N PRO A 25 2.01 0.29 -33.62
CA PRO A 25 0.81 -0.48 -33.29
C PRO A 25 1.03 -1.58 -32.27
N ASP A 26 2.27 -2.02 -32.11
CA ASP A 26 2.67 -3.09 -31.19
C ASP A 26 3.15 -2.58 -29.83
N ILE A 27 3.50 -1.29 -29.74
CA ILE A 27 4.23 -0.74 -28.59
C ILE A 27 3.40 0.35 -27.92
N ILE A 28 3.22 1.47 -28.63
CA ILE A 28 2.53 2.65 -28.13
C ILE A 28 2.07 3.50 -29.31
N THR A 29 0.85 3.97 -29.25
CA THR A 29 0.32 4.96 -30.19
C THR A 29 -0.22 6.15 -29.45
N GLY A 30 -0.03 7.34 -30.00
CA GLY A 30 -0.57 8.54 -29.41
C GLY A 30 0.30 9.75 -29.65
N TYR A 31 0.05 10.79 -28.86
CA TYR A 31 0.71 12.08 -29.03
C TYR A 31 1.01 12.77 -27.70
N MET A 32 1.98 13.67 -27.80
CA MET A 32 2.29 14.67 -26.80
C MET A 32 2.33 16.03 -27.50
N LYS A 33 1.54 17.00 -27.01
CA LYS A 33 1.38 18.30 -27.63
C LYS A 33 1.48 19.41 -26.59
N GLY A 34 2.21 20.50 -26.92
CA GLY A 34 2.30 21.67 -26.04
C GLY A 34 3.57 22.49 -26.25
N LYS A 35 3.79 23.45 -25.38
CA LYS A 35 5.00 24.27 -25.32
C LYS A 35 5.89 23.72 -24.21
N PHE A 36 6.78 22.79 -24.55
CA PHE A 36 7.66 22.14 -23.59
C PHE A 36 9.05 21.88 -24.17
N LYS A 37 10.03 21.79 -23.29
CA LYS A 37 11.40 21.43 -23.63
C LYS A 37 11.63 19.94 -23.34
N VAL A 38 11.96 19.16 -24.34
CA VAL A 38 12.19 17.70 -24.20
C VAL A 38 13.25 17.39 -23.12
N ARG A 39 14.30 18.21 -22.99
CA ARG A 39 15.36 18.05 -21.99
C ARG A 39 14.86 18.27 -20.54
N GLU A 40 13.79 19.01 -20.35
CA GLU A 40 13.21 19.33 -19.06
C GLU A 40 11.99 18.45 -18.73
N LEU A 41 11.56 17.58 -19.65
CA LEU A 41 10.34 16.78 -19.53
C LEU A 41 10.30 15.94 -18.23
N GLY A 42 11.42 15.31 -17.89
CA GLY A 42 11.51 14.53 -16.65
C GLY A 42 11.32 15.37 -15.37
N ARG A 43 11.83 16.62 -15.37
CA ARG A 43 11.64 17.57 -14.26
C ARG A 43 10.21 18.09 -14.24
N LEU A 44 9.63 18.39 -15.40
CA LEU A 44 8.25 18.83 -15.54
C LEU A 44 7.29 17.80 -14.94
N VAL A 45 7.41 16.53 -15.32
CA VAL A 45 6.59 15.44 -14.78
C VAL A 45 6.80 15.26 -13.26
N ARG A 46 8.06 15.31 -12.80
CA ARG A 46 8.36 15.21 -11.36
C ARG A 46 7.75 16.37 -10.56
N ASN A 47 7.83 17.60 -11.08
CA ASN A 47 7.21 18.74 -10.45
C ASN A 47 5.69 18.60 -10.39
N SER A 48 5.09 18.08 -11.46
CA SER A 48 3.63 17.87 -11.54
C SER A 48 3.16 16.84 -10.51
N ILE A 49 3.85 15.71 -10.38
CA ILE A 49 3.55 14.72 -9.34
C ILE A 49 3.83 15.30 -7.95
N GLY A 50 4.93 16.00 -7.78
CA GLY A 50 5.30 16.63 -6.53
C GLY A 50 4.32 17.71 -6.07
N SER A 51 3.61 18.36 -6.99
CA SER A 51 2.61 19.40 -6.67
C SER A 51 1.41 18.90 -5.85
N ILE A 52 1.25 17.58 -5.73
CA ILE A 52 0.28 16.98 -4.81
C ILE A 52 0.66 17.30 -3.34
N TYR A 53 1.95 17.51 -3.05
CA TYR A 53 2.43 17.91 -1.73
C TYR A 53 2.71 19.40 -1.67
N THR A 54 2.19 20.10 -0.68
CA THR A 54 2.36 21.55 -0.53
C THR A 54 3.79 21.97 -0.18
N ASN A 55 4.55 21.11 0.51
CA ASN A 55 5.95 21.37 0.88
C ASN A 55 6.97 20.86 -0.16
N TYR A 56 6.51 20.39 -1.30
CA TYR A 56 7.38 19.96 -2.39
C TYR A 56 8.20 21.15 -2.93
N LYS A 57 9.50 20.96 -3.05
CA LYS A 57 10.39 21.94 -3.68
C LYS A 57 10.58 21.56 -5.14
N PRO A 58 9.98 22.32 -6.08
CA PRO A 58 10.08 21.98 -7.49
C PRO A 58 11.51 22.19 -8.01
N PHE A 59 11.89 21.39 -8.98
CA PHE A 59 13.09 21.62 -9.77
C PHE A 59 12.91 22.87 -10.64
N GLU A 60 13.99 23.59 -10.86
CA GLU A 60 13.97 24.70 -11.82
C GLU A 60 13.72 24.18 -13.24
N ILE A 61 12.72 24.74 -13.89
CA ILE A 61 12.34 24.53 -15.29
C ILE A 61 12.05 25.89 -15.93
N SER A 62 12.09 25.93 -17.25
CA SER A 62 11.70 27.15 -17.98
C SER A 62 10.22 27.45 -17.79
N GLY A 63 9.85 28.71 -17.67
CA GLY A 63 8.46 29.15 -17.57
C GLY A 63 7.67 28.92 -18.87
N GLY A 64 6.35 28.99 -18.78
CA GLY A 64 5.43 28.84 -19.91
C GLY A 64 5.33 27.44 -20.46
N GLN A 65 5.76 26.41 -19.71
CA GLN A 65 5.64 25.04 -20.16
C GLN A 65 4.25 24.47 -19.90
N GLU A 66 3.66 23.96 -20.96
CA GLU A 66 2.39 23.25 -20.94
C GLU A 66 2.45 22.02 -21.84
N MET A 67 1.77 20.95 -21.46
CA MET A 67 1.78 19.71 -22.21
C MET A 67 0.47 18.96 -22.02
N SER A 68 -0.12 18.50 -23.10
CA SER A 68 -1.17 17.48 -23.10
C SER A 68 -0.66 16.20 -23.77
N PHE A 69 -1.10 15.07 -23.31
CA PHE A 69 -0.70 13.77 -23.87
C PHE A 69 -1.86 12.78 -23.83
N ASN A 70 -1.84 11.87 -24.81
CA ASN A 70 -2.78 10.76 -24.88
C ASN A 70 -2.09 9.59 -25.59
N PHE A 71 -1.83 8.53 -24.85
CA PHE A 71 -1.17 7.34 -25.36
C PHE A 71 -2.01 6.09 -25.08
N LYS A 72 -2.10 5.24 -26.08
CA LYS A 72 -2.56 3.85 -25.95
C LYS A 72 -1.31 2.97 -25.83
N ILE A 73 -1.28 2.15 -24.80
CA ILE A 73 -0.13 1.29 -24.46
C ILE A 73 -0.47 -0.13 -24.90
N TYR A 74 0.49 -0.80 -25.56
CA TYR A 74 0.38 -2.18 -25.98
C TYR A 74 1.40 -3.04 -25.23
N ASN A 75 1.07 -4.30 -25.04
CA ASN A 75 1.82 -5.17 -24.13
C ASN A 75 3.28 -5.42 -24.56
N LYS A 76 3.57 -5.49 -25.85
CA LYS A 76 4.92 -5.77 -26.36
C LYS A 76 6.02 -4.84 -25.81
N ILE A 77 5.73 -3.55 -25.55
CA ILE A 77 6.75 -2.67 -24.96
C ILE A 77 6.99 -3.03 -23.50
N VAL A 78 5.94 -3.41 -22.80
CA VAL A 78 6.02 -3.76 -21.39
C VAL A 78 6.83 -5.03 -21.21
N GLU A 79 6.58 -6.05 -22.02
CA GLU A 79 7.34 -7.31 -22.03
C GLU A 79 8.85 -7.09 -22.25
N VAL A 80 9.25 -6.10 -23.07
CA VAL A 80 10.67 -5.81 -23.34
C VAL A 80 11.36 -5.18 -22.14
N PHE A 81 10.72 -4.23 -21.45
CA PHE A 81 11.33 -3.50 -20.34
C PHE A 81 10.99 -4.10 -18.99
N PHE A 82 9.84 -4.75 -18.88
CA PHE A 82 9.29 -5.32 -17.65
C PHE A 82 8.63 -6.67 -17.93
N PRO A 83 9.42 -7.73 -18.16
CA PRO A 83 8.90 -9.04 -18.60
C PRO A 83 7.97 -9.74 -17.61
N GLN A 84 7.80 -9.18 -16.42
CA GLN A 84 6.91 -9.71 -15.39
C GLN A 84 5.61 -8.89 -15.28
N ILE A 85 5.38 -7.95 -16.21
CA ILE A 85 4.19 -7.10 -16.22
C ILE A 85 3.50 -7.23 -17.57
N ASP A 86 2.18 -7.48 -17.53
CA ASP A 86 1.31 -7.51 -18.69
C ASP A 86 0.18 -6.50 -18.53
N PHE A 87 -0.14 -5.78 -19.61
CA PHE A 87 -1.29 -4.87 -19.65
C PHE A 87 -2.39 -5.42 -20.56
N GLY A 88 -3.61 -5.24 -20.12
CA GLY A 88 -4.79 -5.55 -20.92
C GLY A 88 -4.90 -4.68 -22.20
N PRO A 89 -5.62 -5.18 -23.20
CA PRO A 89 -5.87 -4.42 -24.42
C PRO A 89 -6.65 -3.13 -24.11
N ASN A 90 -6.39 -2.07 -24.89
CA ASN A 90 -6.95 -0.73 -24.68
C ASN A 90 -6.50 -0.03 -23.37
N THR A 91 -5.39 -0.43 -22.80
CA THR A 91 -4.73 0.36 -21.75
C THR A 91 -4.31 1.71 -22.31
N PHE A 92 -4.64 2.79 -21.60
CA PHE A 92 -4.27 4.13 -22.02
C PHE A 92 -3.86 5.02 -20.85
N ILE A 93 -3.05 6.02 -21.16
CA ILE A 93 -2.69 7.11 -20.26
C ILE A 93 -2.89 8.43 -20.99
N ARG A 94 -3.61 9.35 -20.37
CA ARG A 94 -3.80 10.70 -20.90
C ARG A 94 -3.76 11.73 -19.78
N GLY A 95 -3.37 12.93 -20.11
CA GLY A 95 -3.34 14.01 -19.12
C GLY A 95 -2.91 15.33 -19.70
N ASN A 96 -2.86 16.31 -18.81
CA ASN A 96 -2.30 17.64 -19.11
C ASN A 96 -1.52 18.17 -17.92
N ILE A 97 -0.54 19.00 -18.23
CA ILE A 97 0.30 19.72 -17.28
C ILE A 97 0.33 21.18 -17.72
N ILE A 98 0.11 22.10 -16.78
CA ILE A 98 0.36 23.54 -16.94
C ILE A 98 1.30 23.95 -15.80
N ALA A 99 2.59 24.07 -16.12
CA ALA A 99 3.63 24.17 -15.11
C ALA A 99 3.50 25.43 -14.23
N ASP A 100 3.25 26.58 -14.84
CA ASP A 100 3.19 27.87 -14.13
C ASP A 100 1.95 27.97 -13.22
N GLU A 101 0.90 27.24 -13.53
CA GLU A 101 -0.32 27.16 -12.70
C GLU A 101 -0.25 26.02 -11.69
N GLY A 102 0.76 25.14 -11.82
CA GLY A 102 0.83 23.89 -11.06
C GLY A 102 -0.38 22.98 -11.31
N ASP A 103 -1.04 23.06 -12.48
CA ASP A 103 -2.18 22.20 -12.82
C ASP A 103 -1.67 20.89 -13.40
N PHE A 104 -2.12 19.79 -12.80
CA PHE A 104 -1.77 18.44 -13.22
C PHE A 104 -2.99 17.54 -13.20
N LYS A 105 -3.30 16.99 -14.38
CA LYS A 105 -4.34 15.99 -14.55
C LYS A 105 -3.79 14.77 -15.25
N LEU A 106 -4.14 13.61 -14.73
CA LEU A 106 -3.78 12.31 -15.31
C LEU A 106 -4.96 11.35 -15.20
N ASN A 107 -5.18 10.59 -16.24
CA ASN A 107 -6.14 9.49 -16.27
C ASN A 107 -5.46 8.29 -16.91
N PHE A 108 -5.32 7.23 -16.14
CA PHE A 108 -4.83 5.93 -16.58
C PHE A 108 -5.93 4.90 -16.42
N LYS A 109 -6.19 4.11 -17.46
CA LYS A 109 -7.13 2.99 -17.40
C LYS A 109 -6.50 1.76 -18.03
N SER A 110 -6.71 0.63 -17.38
CA SER A 110 -6.38 -0.68 -17.92
C SER A 110 -7.50 -1.67 -17.61
N PRO A 111 -7.92 -2.51 -18.59
CA PRO A 111 -8.86 -3.60 -18.32
C PRO A 111 -8.28 -4.59 -17.31
N TYR A 112 -7.01 -4.93 -17.44
CA TYR A 112 -6.27 -5.70 -16.45
C TYR A 112 -4.76 -5.36 -16.46
N ILE A 113 -4.12 -5.66 -15.35
CA ILE A 113 -2.66 -5.67 -15.21
C ILE A 113 -2.30 -6.96 -14.49
N SER A 114 -1.42 -7.77 -15.11
CA SER A 114 -0.74 -8.87 -14.43
C SER A 114 0.65 -8.43 -14.06
N ALA A 115 1.04 -8.57 -12.80
CA ALA A 115 2.35 -8.14 -12.32
C ALA A 115 2.85 -9.04 -11.18
N TYR A 116 4.03 -9.63 -11.37
CA TYR A 116 4.69 -10.47 -10.35
C TYR A 116 3.80 -11.58 -9.78
N GLY A 117 2.96 -12.17 -10.63
CA GLY A 117 2.03 -13.24 -10.24
C GLY A 117 0.77 -12.76 -9.51
N ASN A 118 0.51 -11.47 -9.53
CA ASN A 118 -0.75 -10.89 -9.07
C ASN A 118 -1.54 -10.36 -10.27
N GLU A 119 -2.86 -10.41 -10.20
CA GLU A 119 -3.77 -9.94 -11.25
C GLU A 119 -4.65 -8.82 -10.69
N LEU A 120 -4.77 -7.75 -11.44
CA LEU A 120 -5.63 -6.60 -11.13
C LEU A 120 -6.57 -6.37 -12.31
N ASP A 121 -7.87 -6.32 -12.07
CA ASP A 121 -8.89 -6.10 -13.08
C ASP A 121 -9.54 -4.73 -12.97
N SER A 122 -9.87 -4.15 -14.12
CA SER A 122 -10.64 -2.90 -14.24
C SER A 122 -10.05 -1.73 -13.45
N ILE A 123 -8.81 -1.37 -13.76
CA ILE A 123 -8.10 -0.28 -13.10
C ILE A 123 -8.53 1.06 -13.69
N ASP A 124 -8.95 2.02 -12.85
CA ASP A 124 -9.16 3.43 -13.17
C ASP A 124 -8.41 4.30 -12.17
N PHE A 125 -7.32 4.92 -12.62
CA PHE A 125 -6.47 5.79 -11.82
C PHE A 125 -6.50 7.22 -12.35
N ARG A 126 -6.87 8.17 -11.50
CA ARG A 126 -6.99 9.59 -11.84
C ARG A 126 -6.24 10.45 -10.84
N ILE A 127 -5.57 11.45 -11.36
CA ILE A 127 -5.02 12.58 -10.59
C ILE A 127 -5.64 13.85 -11.14
N ASP A 128 -6.08 14.73 -10.25
CA ASP A 128 -6.48 16.11 -10.55
C ASP A 128 -6.22 16.95 -9.31
N ASN A 129 -5.07 17.63 -9.27
CA ASN A 129 -4.62 18.38 -8.11
C ASN A 129 -5.38 19.70 -7.88
N LYS A 130 -6.29 20.06 -8.78
CA LYS A 130 -7.21 21.19 -8.63
C LYS A 130 -8.64 20.76 -8.32
N ASN A 131 -8.93 19.46 -8.31
CA ASN A 131 -10.27 18.98 -7.99
C ASN A 131 -10.55 19.14 -6.48
N PRO A 132 -11.68 19.77 -6.09
CA PRO A 132 -11.99 20.03 -4.69
C PRO A 132 -12.41 18.75 -3.93
N LEU A 133 -12.75 17.67 -4.62
CA LEU A 133 -13.25 16.42 -4.02
C LEU A 133 -12.14 15.39 -3.82
N PHE A 134 -11.14 15.38 -4.70
CA PHE A 134 -10.00 14.46 -4.61
C PHE A 134 -8.80 14.98 -5.40
N ASN A 135 -7.59 14.71 -4.92
CA ASN A 135 -6.38 14.91 -5.69
C ASN A 135 -6.00 13.62 -6.43
N THR A 136 -6.26 12.48 -5.82
CA THR A 136 -6.02 11.16 -6.41
C THR A 136 -7.23 10.27 -6.17
N TYR A 137 -7.62 9.52 -7.18
CA TYR A 137 -8.68 8.53 -7.17
C TYR A 137 -8.19 7.26 -7.85
N LEU A 138 -8.34 6.12 -7.19
CA LEU A 138 -7.99 4.82 -7.73
C LEU A 138 -9.10 3.83 -7.44
N THR A 139 -9.56 3.13 -8.47
CA THR A 139 -10.41 1.95 -8.32
C THR A 139 -9.79 0.75 -9.02
N VAL A 140 -9.94 -0.41 -8.40
CA VAL A 140 -9.62 -1.71 -8.97
C VAL A 140 -10.78 -2.64 -8.62
N GLN A 141 -11.38 -3.27 -9.62
CA GLN A 141 -12.56 -4.11 -9.39
C GLN A 141 -12.19 -5.39 -8.65
N ASP A 142 -11.19 -6.11 -9.14
CA ASP A 142 -10.71 -7.35 -8.54
C ASP A 142 -9.18 -7.34 -8.49
N VAL A 143 -8.62 -7.81 -7.37
CA VAL A 143 -7.19 -8.04 -7.19
C VAL A 143 -7.00 -9.43 -6.67
N SER A 144 -6.39 -10.29 -7.48
CA SER A 144 -6.06 -11.66 -7.08
C SER A 144 -4.58 -11.78 -6.77
N THR A 145 -4.29 -12.24 -5.57
CA THR A 145 -2.92 -12.51 -5.14
C THR A 145 -2.78 -13.94 -4.64
N ARG A 146 -1.55 -14.41 -4.50
CA ARG A 146 -1.28 -15.74 -3.93
C ARG A 146 -1.86 -15.93 -2.52
N TYR A 147 -2.04 -14.85 -1.76
CA TYR A 147 -2.35 -14.93 -0.33
C TYR A 147 -3.73 -14.42 0.05
N TYR A 148 -4.27 -13.48 -0.74
CA TYR A 148 -5.51 -12.81 -0.39
C TYR A 148 -6.14 -12.15 -1.61
N ASP A 149 -7.44 -12.35 -1.80
CA ASP A 149 -8.20 -11.73 -2.86
C ASP A 149 -8.93 -10.50 -2.36
N VAL A 150 -8.95 -9.45 -3.19
CA VAL A 150 -9.59 -8.16 -2.88
C VAL A 150 -10.57 -7.81 -3.99
N LYS A 151 -11.70 -7.26 -3.60
CA LYS A 151 -12.76 -6.81 -4.52
C LYS A 151 -13.22 -5.40 -4.19
N ASP A 152 -13.67 -4.70 -5.24
CA ASP A 152 -14.24 -3.36 -5.13
C ASP A 152 -13.28 -2.36 -4.43
N PHE A 153 -11.97 -2.49 -4.70
CA PHE A 153 -10.99 -1.57 -4.10
C PHE A 153 -11.20 -0.15 -4.60
N ASN A 154 -11.32 0.76 -3.66
CA ASN A 154 -11.50 2.18 -3.89
C ASN A 154 -10.58 2.99 -2.98
N LEU A 155 -9.80 3.91 -3.53
CA LEU A 155 -8.95 4.82 -2.78
C LEU A 155 -9.14 6.24 -3.26
N ILE A 156 -9.38 7.13 -2.30
CA ILE A 156 -9.48 8.57 -2.53
C ILE A 156 -8.40 9.26 -1.67
N ASN A 157 -7.70 10.21 -2.27
CA ASN A 157 -6.77 11.07 -1.56
C ASN A 157 -7.22 12.52 -1.66
N THR A 158 -7.09 13.24 -0.54
CA THR A 158 -7.19 14.70 -0.48
C THR A 158 -5.97 15.26 0.23
N THR A 159 -5.51 16.43 -0.19
CA THR A 159 -4.36 17.11 0.42
C THR A 159 -4.85 18.31 1.22
N LEU A 160 -4.41 18.40 2.47
CA LEU A 160 -4.64 19.56 3.32
C LEU A 160 -3.32 19.96 3.99
N ASN A 161 -2.85 21.17 3.73
CA ASN A 161 -1.51 21.60 4.09
C ASN A 161 -0.46 20.59 3.58
N ASP A 162 0.48 20.18 4.42
CA ASP A 162 1.55 19.24 4.07
C ASP A 162 1.19 17.77 4.31
N THR A 163 -0.10 17.45 4.36
CA THR A 163 -0.60 16.14 4.69
C THR A 163 -1.55 15.62 3.63
N LEU A 164 -1.25 14.43 3.13
CA LEU A 164 -2.13 13.66 2.26
C LEU A 164 -3.04 12.78 3.14
N PHE A 165 -4.34 12.96 3.02
CA PHE A 165 -5.32 12.12 3.69
C PHE A 165 -5.89 11.11 2.70
N PHE A 166 -5.90 9.86 3.09
CA PHE A 166 -6.40 8.75 2.29
C PHE A 166 -7.58 8.09 2.99
N ARG A 167 -8.56 7.74 2.18
CA ARG A 167 -9.63 6.82 2.53
C ARG A 167 -9.63 5.69 1.51
N THR A 168 -9.63 4.46 1.99
CA THR A 168 -9.77 3.29 1.13
C THR A 168 -10.84 2.36 1.67
N GLU A 169 -11.61 1.78 0.76
CA GLU A 169 -12.65 0.81 1.04
C GLU A 169 -12.47 -0.37 0.10
N PHE A 170 -12.59 -1.57 0.61
CA PHE A 170 -12.56 -2.80 -0.18
C PHE A 170 -13.17 -3.97 0.58
N LYS A 171 -13.49 -5.02 -0.15
CA LYS A 171 -13.83 -6.34 0.38
C LYS A 171 -12.68 -7.30 0.17
N GLY A 172 -12.61 -8.38 0.95
CA GLY A 172 -11.55 -9.36 0.80
C GLY A 172 -11.89 -10.73 1.36
N GLY A 173 -10.93 -11.65 1.20
CA GLY A 173 -11.10 -13.06 1.54
C GLY A 173 -11.68 -13.87 0.41
N SER A 174 -11.68 -15.21 0.52
CA SER A 174 -12.14 -16.13 -0.53
C SER A 174 -13.59 -15.93 -0.94
N ASP A 175 -14.44 -15.52 0.00
CA ASP A 175 -15.88 -15.30 -0.23
C ASP A 175 -16.25 -13.80 -0.23
N TYR A 176 -15.25 -12.91 -0.11
CA TYR A 176 -15.40 -11.46 -0.02
C TYR A 176 -16.30 -10.98 1.14
N ASP A 177 -16.35 -11.76 2.21
CA ASP A 177 -17.12 -11.46 3.42
C ASP A 177 -16.38 -10.50 4.36
N ASP A 178 -15.07 -10.38 4.21
CA ASP A 178 -14.28 -9.39 4.93
C ASP A 178 -14.49 -7.99 4.32
N SER A 179 -14.55 -6.97 5.13
CA SER A 179 -14.67 -5.59 4.67
C SER A 179 -13.73 -4.65 5.42
N TYR A 180 -13.19 -3.70 4.69
CA TYR A 180 -12.18 -2.77 5.15
C TYR A 180 -12.57 -1.35 4.80
N ASN A 181 -12.61 -0.46 5.80
CA ASN A 181 -12.76 0.98 5.64
C ASN A 181 -11.61 1.65 6.40
N LEU A 182 -10.52 1.93 5.68
CA LEU A 182 -9.29 2.40 6.26
C LEU A 182 -9.08 3.88 5.96
N ASN A 183 -8.78 4.64 7.01
CA ASN A 183 -8.44 6.05 6.93
C ASN A 183 -7.01 6.24 7.44
N PHE A 184 -6.15 6.85 6.64
CA PHE A 184 -4.79 7.11 7.01
C PHE A 184 -4.30 8.44 6.44
N TYR A 185 -3.16 8.89 6.89
CA TYR A 185 -2.52 10.08 6.36
C TYR A 185 -1.04 9.82 6.11
N HIS A 186 -0.49 10.55 5.17
CA HIS A 186 0.94 10.57 4.91
C HIS A 186 1.46 12.00 5.00
N THR A 187 2.55 12.18 5.71
CA THR A 187 3.28 13.44 5.83
C THR A 187 4.77 13.18 6.05
N PHE A 188 5.56 14.24 6.14
CA PHE A 188 6.97 14.14 6.51
C PHE A 188 7.21 14.80 7.87
N ASN A 189 8.03 14.16 8.70
CA ASN A 189 8.47 14.77 9.95
C ASN A 189 9.61 15.76 9.71
N PRO A 190 10.02 16.58 10.72
CA PRO A 190 11.13 17.52 10.58
C PRO A 190 12.46 16.88 10.15
N GLY A 191 12.66 15.58 10.40
CA GLY A 191 13.80 14.80 9.92
C GLY A 191 13.65 14.24 8.50
N ASN A 192 12.67 14.71 7.74
CA ASN A 192 12.37 14.28 6.37
C ASN A 192 12.11 12.77 6.24
N LYS A 193 11.63 12.14 7.31
CA LYS A 193 11.15 10.76 7.28
C LYS A 193 9.67 10.74 6.94
N SER A 194 9.26 9.76 6.16
CA SER A 194 7.86 9.50 5.81
C SER A 194 7.09 9.03 7.04
N VAL A 195 5.97 9.64 7.34
CA VAL A 195 5.07 9.29 8.45
C VAL A 195 3.73 8.87 7.86
N ILE A 196 3.35 7.63 8.09
CA ILE A 196 2.05 7.07 7.73
C ILE A 196 1.26 6.86 9.03
N GLY A 197 0.28 7.70 9.29
CA GLY A 197 -0.55 7.60 10.48
C GLY A 197 -1.90 7.00 10.18
N LEU A 198 -2.34 6.06 11.03
CA LEU A 198 -3.66 5.47 10.96
C LEU A 198 -4.66 6.32 11.74
N LYS A 199 -5.74 6.71 11.11
CA LYS A 199 -6.91 7.31 11.75
C LYS A 199 -7.89 6.21 12.17
N LYS A 200 -8.98 6.59 12.82
CA LYS A 200 -10.04 5.65 13.14
C LYS A 200 -10.51 4.96 11.85
N SER A 201 -10.41 3.64 11.85
CA SER A 201 -10.69 2.77 10.72
C SER A 201 -11.43 1.53 11.19
N ASP A 202 -12.33 1.01 10.36
CA ASP A 202 -13.14 -0.14 10.66
C ASP A 202 -12.74 -1.32 9.76
N ILE A 203 -12.58 -2.49 10.37
CA ILE A 203 -12.30 -3.76 9.68
C ILE A 203 -13.33 -4.77 10.15
N SER A 204 -14.01 -5.43 9.23
CA SER A 204 -14.76 -6.65 9.50
C SER A 204 -13.98 -7.84 8.95
N PHE A 205 -13.52 -8.70 9.84
CA PHE A 205 -12.72 -9.87 9.50
C PHE A 205 -13.32 -11.10 10.17
N LYS A 206 -13.60 -12.14 9.39
CA LYS A 206 -14.28 -13.35 9.86
C LYS A 206 -15.56 -13.07 10.66
N GLY A 207 -16.37 -12.13 10.18
CA GLY A 207 -17.61 -11.72 10.85
C GLY A 207 -17.42 -10.94 12.14
N ASN A 208 -16.21 -10.55 12.50
CA ASN A 208 -15.90 -9.76 13.69
C ASN A 208 -15.44 -8.35 13.31
N THR A 209 -16.04 -7.35 13.94
CA THR A 209 -15.68 -5.96 13.67
C THR A 209 -14.58 -5.48 14.61
N TRP A 210 -13.51 -4.97 14.04
CA TRP A 210 -12.38 -4.35 14.72
C TRP A 210 -12.27 -2.88 14.35
N VAL A 211 -11.92 -2.05 15.30
CA VAL A 211 -11.66 -0.61 15.09
C VAL A 211 -10.19 -0.33 15.35
N ILE A 212 -9.49 0.11 14.32
CA ILE A 212 -8.11 0.61 14.45
C ILE A 212 -8.16 2.03 14.98
N ASN A 213 -7.27 2.36 15.90
CA ASN A 213 -7.14 3.71 16.48
C ASN A 213 -8.48 4.30 16.95
N ARG A 214 -9.20 3.54 17.76
CA ARG A 214 -10.52 3.96 18.29
C ARG A 214 -10.46 5.32 18.99
N GLU A 215 -9.37 5.58 19.72
CA GLU A 215 -9.18 6.81 20.51
C GLU A 215 -8.70 7.99 19.64
N SER A 216 -8.48 7.76 18.35
CA SER A 216 -7.99 8.79 17.40
C SER A 216 -6.70 9.49 17.87
N ASN A 217 -5.82 8.75 18.56
CA ASN A 217 -4.54 9.29 19.03
C ASN A 217 -3.50 9.37 17.89
N SER A 218 -2.44 10.15 18.11
CA SER A 218 -1.39 10.39 17.13
C SER A 218 -0.26 9.35 17.17
N GLN A 219 -0.34 8.34 18.03
CA GLN A 219 0.68 7.31 18.18
C GLN A 219 0.50 6.16 17.17
N ASN A 220 -0.74 5.97 16.66
CA ASN A 220 -1.02 4.96 15.65
C ASN A 220 -0.40 5.34 14.31
N LYS A 221 0.91 5.13 14.18
CA LYS A 221 1.66 5.50 12.97
C LYS A 221 2.90 4.64 12.75
N VAL A 222 3.33 4.65 11.51
CA VAL A 222 4.55 4.03 11.02
C VAL A 222 5.45 5.13 10.47
N ILE A 223 6.72 5.11 10.82
CA ILE A 223 7.73 6.05 10.33
C ILE A 223 8.71 5.26 9.48
N VAL A 224 8.95 5.74 8.27
CA VAL A 224 9.82 5.10 7.29
C VAL A 224 10.87 6.10 6.82
N ASN A 225 12.12 5.68 6.73
CA ASN A 225 13.16 6.52 6.18
C ASN A 225 13.08 6.61 4.64
N SER A 226 13.84 7.53 4.05
CA SER A 226 13.80 7.80 2.60
C SER A 226 14.32 6.63 1.74
N THR A 227 15.11 5.74 2.30
CA THR A 227 15.67 4.55 1.61
C THR A 227 14.78 3.33 1.74
N LEU A 228 13.71 3.39 2.55
CA LEU A 228 12.77 2.31 2.85
C LEU A 228 13.40 1.09 3.54
N ASP A 229 14.59 1.25 4.11
CA ASP A 229 15.33 0.20 4.80
C ASP A 229 15.13 0.21 6.32
N SER A 230 14.46 1.25 6.85
CA SER A 230 14.14 1.36 8.28
C SER A 230 12.69 1.77 8.47
N ILE A 231 11.95 0.94 9.18
CA ILE A 231 10.54 1.13 9.51
C ILE A 231 10.39 1.10 11.03
N THR A 232 9.79 2.12 11.60
CA THR A 232 9.42 2.15 13.02
C THR A 232 7.90 2.18 13.14
N ILE A 233 7.32 1.19 13.77
CA ILE A 233 5.91 1.15 14.16
C ILE A 233 5.85 1.72 15.59
N GLU A 234 5.38 2.96 15.75
CA GLU A 234 5.24 3.53 17.09
C GLU A 234 4.17 2.76 17.87
N GLU A 235 3.00 2.61 17.27
CA GLU A 235 1.92 1.80 17.82
C GLU A 235 0.87 1.57 16.72
N ILE A 236 0.26 0.41 16.70
CA ILE A 236 -0.99 0.12 15.97
C ILE A 236 -1.91 -0.61 16.93
N VAL A 237 -3.06 -0.01 17.26
CA VAL A 237 -4.03 -0.59 18.20
C VAL A 237 -5.32 -0.92 17.48
N MET A 238 -5.75 -2.16 17.58
CA MET A 238 -7.05 -2.64 17.12
C MET A 238 -7.90 -3.03 18.34
N ASN A 239 -9.14 -2.60 18.38
CA ASN A 239 -10.09 -2.90 19.42
C ASN A 239 -11.37 -3.52 18.84
N ASN A 240 -11.89 -4.52 19.51
CA ASN A 240 -13.22 -5.05 19.27
C ASN A 240 -14.22 -4.54 20.33
N ASN A 241 -15.52 -4.63 20.07
CA ASN A 241 -16.57 -4.19 20.98
C ASN A 241 -16.59 -4.96 22.33
N ASN A 242 -16.06 -6.17 22.36
CA ASN A 242 -16.00 -7.04 23.54
C ASN A 242 -14.81 -6.75 24.46
N ARG A 243 -14.21 -5.57 24.40
CA ARG A 243 -12.99 -5.16 25.14
C ARG A 243 -11.72 -5.89 24.71
N GLU A 244 -11.78 -6.64 23.64
CA GLU A 244 -10.60 -7.27 23.04
C GLU A 244 -9.70 -6.20 22.44
N GLN A 245 -8.39 -6.35 22.61
CA GLN A 245 -7.41 -5.45 22.06
C GLN A 245 -6.19 -6.22 21.54
N ILE A 246 -5.74 -5.82 20.36
CA ILE A 246 -4.47 -6.22 19.78
C ILE A 246 -3.63 -4.96 19.59
N ARG A 247 -2.40 -4.98 20.06
CA ARG A 247 -1.44 -3.88 19.91
C ARG A 247 -0.17 -4.40 19.26
N LEU A 248 0.29 -3.71 18.25
CA LEU A 248 1.57 -3.97 17.57
C LEU A 248 2.46 -2.74 17.68
N LYS A 249 3.73 -2.91 18.04
CA LYS A 249 4.78 -1.90 17.98
C LYS A 249 6.11 -2.54 17.61
N GLY A 250 7.08 -1.76 17.20
CA GLY A 250 8.43 -2.26 16.98
C GLY A 250 9.19 -1.60 15.85
N GLN A 251 10.24 -2.26 15.42
CA GLN A 251 11.16 -1.75 14.42
C GLN A 251 11.56 -2.86 13.44
N LEU A 252 11.77 -2.46 12.20
CA LEU A 252 12.32 -3.28 11.13
C LEU A 252 13.47 -2.49 10.51
N ALA A 253 14.64 -3.08 10.37
CA ALA A 253 15.75 -2.46 9.66
C ALA A 253 16.35 -3.48 8.70
N ASP A 254 16.29 -3.13 7.40
CA ASP A 254 16.65 -3.97 6.28
C ASP A 254 16.09 -5.42 6.36
N SER A 255 16.78 -6.41 5.80
CA SER A 255 16.39 -7.82 5.90
C SER A 255 16.93 -8.52 7.16
N THR A 256 17.77 -7.86 7.96
CA THR A 256 18.57 -8.49 9.02
C THR A 256 18.06 -8.23 10.42
N TYR A 257 17.27 -7.17 10.62
CA TYR A 257 16.79 -6.81 11.95
C TYR A 257 15.28 -6.62 12.00
N LYS A 258 14.63 -7.31 12.93
CA LYS A 258 13.21 -7.12 13.29
C LYS A 258 13.08 -7.21 14.79
N ASP A 259 12.39 -6.27 15.38
CA ASP A 259 12.01 -6.27 16.79
C ASP A 259 10.54 -5.85 16.87
N LEU A 260 9.66 -6.83 16.90
CA LEU A 260 8.21 -6.63 16.89
C LEU A 260 7.60 -7.17 18.17
N GLU A 261 6.82 -6.37 18.85
CA GLU A 261 6.01 -6.75 19.99
C GLU A 261 4.53 -6.76 19.62
N LEU A 262 3.89 -7.88 19.81
CA LEU A 262 2.46 -8.08 19.66
C LEU A 262 1.85 -8.38 21.04
N GLN A 263 0.92 -7.52 21.49
CA GLN A 263 0.23 -7.68 22.75
C GLN A 263 -1.23 -8.03 22.52
N PHE A 264 -1.72 -9.03 23.24
CA PHE A 264 -3.11 -9.46 23.24
C PHE A 264 -3.75 -9.15 24.60
N LYS A 265 -4.97 -8.65 24.58
CA LYS A 265 -5.80 -8.45 25.75
C LYS A 265 -7.19 -8.99 25.48
N ILE A 266 -7.54 -10.07 26.17
CA ILE A 266 -8.88 -10.70 26.15
C ILE A 266 -9.30 -11.08 24.71
N VAL A 267 -8.40 -11.56 23.87
CA VAL A 267 -8.71 -11.80 22.45
C VAL A 267 -9.11 -13.25 22.22
N SER A 268 -10.27 -13.46 21.60
CA SER A 268 -10.73 -14.82 21.24
C SER A 268 -9.91 -15.37 20.08
N LEU A 269 -9.28 -16.53 20.25
CA LEU A 269 -8.40 -17.16 19.26
C LEU A 269 -9.07 -17.41 17.91
N ASN A 270 -10.30 -17.88 17.90
CA ASN A 270 -11.05 -18.18 16.68
C ASN A 270 -11.29 -16.96 15.79
N LYS A 271 -11.17 -15.75 16.34
CA LYS A 271 -11.32 -14.49 15.59
C LYS A 271 -10.07 -14.09 14.81
N ILE A 272 -8.89 -14.54 15.26
CA ILE A 272 -7.61 -14.12 14.73
C ILE A 272 -6.82 -15.25 14.05
N THR A 273 -7.12 -16.50 14.34
CA THR A 273 -6.45 -17.63 13.70
C THR A 273 -6.89 -17.77 12.23
N PRO A 274 -5.96 -18.02 11.30
CA PRO A 274 -6.32 -18.34 9.92
C PRO A 274 -7.27 -19.54 9.85
N ALA A 275 -8.10 -19.59 8.80
CA ALA A 275 -8.83 -20.81 8.48
C ALA A 275 -7.82 -21.84 7.97
N ILE A 276 -7.50 -22.81 8.80
CA ILE A 276 -6.66 -23.96 8.45
C ILE A 276 -7.58 -25.16 8.41
N ASP A 277 -7.59 -25.87 7.31
CA ASP A 277 -8.40 -27.08 7.17
C ASP A 277 -8.16 -28.04 8.34
N SER A 278 -9.25 -28.45 8.97
CA SER A 278 -9.24 -29.36 10.10
C SER A 278 -8.63 -28.83 11.42
N LEU A 279 -8.35 -27.54 11.56
CA LEU A 279 -7.84 -26.94 12.79
C LEU A 279 -8.72 -25.79 13.26
N ASN A 280 -9.48 -25.99 14.32
CA ASN A 280 -10.30 -24.97 14.99
C ASN A 280 -9.76 -24.73 16.39
N LEU A 281 -9.15 -23.55 16.61
CA LEU A 281 -8.60 -23.14 17.90
C LEU A 281 -9.59 -22.18 18.57
N LYS A 282 -9.96 -22.49 19.83
CA LYS A 282 -10.77 -21.62 20.67
C LYS A 282 -10.07 -21.33 21.98
N GLY A 283 -10.48 -20.30 22.66
CA GLY A 283 -9.93 -19.82 23.92
C GLY A 283 -9.73 -18.32 23.89
N GLU A 284 -9.45 -17.75 25.03
CA GLU A 284 -9.20 -16.33 25.22
C GLU A 284 -7.71 -16.09 25.50
N ILE A 285 -7.01 -15.43 24.56
CA ILE A 285 -5.57 -15.17 24.68
C ILE A 285 -5.31 -13.81 25.34
N ASN A 286 -4.40 -13.82 26.29
CA ASN A 286 -3.79 -12.66 26.93
C ASN A 286 -2.26 -12.79 26.91
N GLY A 287 -1.56 -11.66 26.89
CA GLY A 287 -0.09 -11.65 27.00
C GLY A 287 0.63 -10.98 25.85
N THR A 288 1.91 -11.30 25.72
CA THR A 288 2.80 -10.68 24.74
C THR A 288 3.58 -11.71 23.95
N LEU A 289 3.77 -11.42 22.68
CA LEU A 289 4.65 -12.13 21.75
C LEU A 289 5.64 -11.13 21.16
N ASN A 290 6.93 -11.34 21.43
CA ASN A 290 8.01 -10.57 20.82
C ASN A 290 8.69 -11.44 19.77
N VAL A 291 8.87 -10.90 18.59
CA VAL A 291 9.63 -11.54 17.51
C VAL A 291 10.88 -10.70 17.28
N LEU A 292 12.01 -11.19 17.77
CA LEU A 292 13.30 -10.60 17.51
C LEU A 292 14.01 -11.39 16.42
N GLN A 293 14.46 -10.69 15.38
CA GLN A 293 15.42 -11.20 14.41
C GLN A 293 16.66 -10.32 14.44
N LYS A 294 17.82 -10.96 14.52
CA LYS A 294 19.11 -10.31 14.32
C LYS A 294 19.93 -11.18 13.37
N ASP A 295 20.29 -10.60 12.24
CA ASP A 295 20.86 -11.34 11.10
C ASP A 295 19.94 -12.51 10.66
N ASN A 296 20.42 -13.73 10.67
CA ASN A 296 19.65 -14.92 10.33
C ASN A 296 19.07 -15.67 11.55
N ILE A 297 19.21 -15.10 12.76
CA ILE A 297 18.74 -15.69 14.00
C ILE A 297 17.38 -15.12 14.36
N TYR A 298 16.38 -16.00 14.52
CA TYR A 298 15.03 -15.63 14.95
C TYR A 298 14.79 -16.12 16.36
N LEU A 299 14.35 -15.21 17.22
CA LEU A 299 14.03 -15.46 18.61
C LEU A 299 12.62 -14.99 18.93
N PRO A 300 11.64 -15.88 18.98
CA PRO A 300 10.41 -15.55 19.64
C PRO A 300 10.62 -15.56 21.15
N VAL A 301 10.20 -14.48 21.81
CA VAL A 301 10.04 -14.43 23.27
C VAL A 301 8.57 -14.17 23.53
N CYS A 302 7.92 -15.06 24.24
CA CYS A 302 6.50 -14.87 24.53
C CYS A 302 6.16 -15.23 25.97
N ASN A 303 5.09 -14.61 26.45
CA ASN A 303 4.36 -14.98 27.64
C ASN A 303 2.87 -14.85 27.33
N LEU A 304 2.24 -15.97 27.07
CA LEU A 304 0.84 -16.05 26.64
C LEU A 304 0.06 -16.96 27.57
N ASP A 305 -1.08 -16.49 28.03
CA ASP A 305 -2.07 -17.25 28.75
C ASP A 305 -3.33 -17.37 27.90
N ILE A 306 -3.78 -18.59 27.69
CA ILE A 306 -4.97 -18.91 26.91
C ILE A 306 -5.94 -19.67 27.78
N SER A 307 -6.98 -18.99 28.24
CA SER A 307 -8.02 -19.61 29.04
C SER A 307 -9.04 -20.34 28.18
N GLN A 308 -9.59 -21.44 28.72
CA GLN A 308 -10.57 -22.29 28.05
C GLN A 308 -10.08 -22.75 26.65
N PHE A 309 -8.82 -23.13 26.56
CA PHE A 309 -8.21 -23.57 25.32
C PHE A 309 -8.85 -24.88 24.83
N SER A 310 -9.28 -24.90 23.59
CA SER A 310 -9.77 -26.08 22.91
C SER A 310 -9.26 -26.18 21.50
N VAL A 311 -9.12 -27.42 21.03
CA VAL A 311 -8.70 -27.77 19.67
C VAL A 311 -9.74 -28.72 19.09
N ASN A 312 -10.35 -28.37 17.97
CA ASN A 312 -11.40 -29.15 17.31
C ASN A 312 -12.51 -29.58 18.27
N ASP A 313 -12.99 -28.64 19.10
CA ASP A 313 -14.02 -28.85 20.11
C ASP A 313 -13.64 -29.81 21.28
N ILE A 314 -12.39 -30.23 21.37
CA ILE A 314 -11.84 -30.93 22.52
C ILE A 314 -11.30 -29.86 23.49
N GLU A 315 -11.94 -29.74 24.64
CA GLU A 315 -11.50 -28.85 25.70
C GLU A 315 -10.24 -29.39 26.37
N LEU A 316 -9.19 -28.58 26.42
CA LEU A 316 -7.90 -28.92 27.01
C LEU A 316 -7.63 -28.17 28.32
N GLY A 317 -8.39 -27.14 28.65
CA GLY A 317 -8.22 -26.34 29.86
C GLY A 317 -7.48 -25.02 29.61
N ASP A 318 -6.73 -24.55 30.61
CA ASP A 318 -5.96 -23.31 30.50
C ASP A 318 -4.53 -23.61 30.08
N LEU A 319 -4.10 -22.99 28.97
CA LEU A 319 -2.77 -23.17 28.40
C LEU A 319 -1.91 -21.92 28.67
N THR A 320 -0.78 -22.10 29.32
CA THR A 320 0.26 -21.08 29.46
C THR A 320 1.45 -21.44 28.58
N ILE A 321 1.95 -20.49 27.80
CA ILE A 321 3.12 -20.63 26.96
C ILE A 321 4.14 -19.56 27.32
N GLY A 322 5.32 -19.98 27.76
CA GLY A 322 6.47 -19.11 27.98
C GLY A 322 7.62 -19.49 27.06
N VAL A 323 8.18 -18.52 26.36
CA VAL A 323 9.40 -18.71 25.56
C VAL A 323 10.41 -17.65 26.00
N VAL A 324 11.62 -18.07 26.33
CA VAL A 324 12.71 -17.17 26.76
C VAL A 324 13.98 -17.57 26.04
N GLY A 325 14.60 -16.61 25.34
CA GLY A 325 15.91 -16.80 24.74
C GLY A 325 17.05 -16.46 25.67
N ASN A 326 18.24 -17.03 25.42
CA ASN A 326 19.47 -16.61 26.08
C ASN A 326 20.01 -15.29 25.48
N ARG A 327 21.02 -14.69 26.13
CA ARG A 327 21.57 -13.39 25.71
C ARG A 327 22.22 -13.40 24.33
N ASP A 328 22.73 -14.53 23.90
CA ASP A 328 23.45 -14.67 22.61
C ASP A 328 22.51 -15.08 21.49
N LEU A 329 21.22 -15.28 21.80
CA LEU A 329 20.20 -15.72 20.86
C LEU A 329 20.53 -17.10 20.22
N SER A 330 21.32 -17.91 20.87
CA SER A 330 21.72 -19.25 20.38
C SER A 330 20.78 -20.37 20.86
N GLU A 331 20.11 -20.13 21.99
CA GLU A 331 19.20 -21.10 22.60
C GLU A 331 17.96 -20.42 23.17
N PHE A 332 16.85 -21.12 23.20
CA PHE A 332 15.62 -20.67 23.87
C PHE A 332 14.95 -21.82 24.59
N SER A 333 14.34 -21.52 25.72
CA SER A 333 13.53 -22.45 26.51
C SER A 333 12.06 -22.22 26.20
N VAL A 334 11.35 -23.29 25.92
CA VAL A 334 9.87 -23.31 25.75
C VAL A 334 9.26 -24.02 26.94
N ASN A 335 8.47 -23.30 27.72
CA ASN A 335 7.66 -23.89 28.79
C ASN A 335 6.19 -23.81 28.38
N SER A 336 5.52 -24.94 28.31
CA SER A 336 4.08 -24.98 28.10
C SER A 336 3.42 -25.81 29.20
N GLN A 337 2.32 -25.32 29.73
CA GLN A 337 1.55 -26.01 30.78
C GLN A 337 0.06 -25.89 30.43
N ILE A 338 -0.61 -27.03 30.51
CA ILE A 338 -2.08 -27.11 30.41
C ILE A 338 -2.59 -27.53 31.79
N LYS A 339 -3.62 -26.84 32.32
CA LYS A 339 -4.27 -27.13 33.59
C LYS A 339 -5.76 -27.34 33.42
#